data_60c27801190a22d40d05632a31d32c76
#
_entry.id   60c27801190a22d40d05632a31d32c76
#
_cell.length_a   1.000
_cell.length_b   1.000
_cell.length_c   1.000
_cell.angle_alpha   90.00
_cell.angle_beta   90.00
_cell.angle_gamma   90.00
#
_symmetry.space_group_name_H-M   'P 1'
#
loop_
_entity.id
_entity.type
_entity.pdbx_description
1 polymer ?
#
loop_
_entity_poly.entity_id
_entity_poly.type
_entity_poly.pdbx_seq_one_letter_code
_entity_poly.pdbx_strand_id
1 'polypeptide(L)'
;GGYFHTAMLEPEKIKDYHVMDVSTRATKGFKDYINDRLLDPYDVLLTKEVDEINTWVEAMKNNFVMYSDIYAEGNIYEQPAVATIFGIEWKGKADIVTADKVIDIKTTGNVDKFKWSANDYNYDSQAYIYGQLFNKPVEFYIIDKTTLKLKIAKPSEETLLRGRDKVLKAIEVYKKFFAKDSLEDITQYIEFEEF
;
A
#
# COMPACT_ATOMS: atom_id res chain seq x y z
N GLY A 1 3.54 7.65 1.33
CA GLY A 1 3.55 6.19 1.52
C GLY A 1 4.95 5.60 1.54
N GLY A 2 5.75 5.75 0.48
CA GLY A 2 7.04 5.07 0.32
C GLY A 2 8.00 5.24 1.50
N TYR A 3 8.32 6.49 1.88
CA TYR A 3 9.25 6.75 2.98
C TYR A 3 8.82 6.09 4.30
N PHE A 4 7.53 6.12 4.64
CA PHE A 4 7.02 5.49 5.85
C PHE A 4 7.26 3.97 5.86
N HIS A 5 6.93 3.26 4.77
CA HIS A 5 7.19 1.83 4.64
C HIS A 5 8.68 1.53 4.72
N THR A 6 9.52 2.30 4.01
CA THR A 6 10.99 2.13 4.08
C THR A 6 11.52 2.35 5.49
N ALA A 7 11.04 3.38 6.20
CA ALA A 7 11.47 3.65 7.58
C ALA A 7 11.04 2.56 8.57
N MET A 8 9.92 1.89 8.30
CA MET A 8 9.44 0.77 9.11
C MET A 8 10.15 -0.53 8.79
N LEU A 9 10.38 -0.86 7.52
CA LEU A 9 10.71 -2.21 7.07
C LEU A 9 12.13 -2.36 6.53
N GLU A 10 12.70 -1.29 5.96
CA GLU A 10 14.03 -1.29 5.32
C GLU A 10 14.81 -0.01 5.67
N PRO A 11 15.02 0.29 6.98
CA PRO A 11 15.55 1.58 7.43
C PRO A 11 16.92 1.93 6.84
N GLU A 12 17.71 0.95 6.40
CA GLU A 12 18.99 1.17 5.73
C GLU A 12 18.85 1.86 4.37
N LYS A 13 17.66 1.80 3.74
CA LYS A 13 17.37 2.45 2.46
C LYS A 13 16.86 3.88 2.59
N ILE A 14 16.66 4.41 3.81
CA ILE A 14 16.25 5.81 4.02
C ILE A 14 17.24 6.79 3.40
N LYS A 15 18.52 6.46 3.39
CA LYS A 15 19.59 7.27 2.79
C LYS A 15 19.42 7.51 1.28
N ASP A 16 18.62 6.70 0.62
CA ASP A 16 18.38 6.79 -0.83
C ASP A 16 17.30 7.83 -1.17
N TYR A 17 16.62 8.36 -0.16
CA TYR A 17 15.62 9.43 -0.35
C TYR A 17 16.27 10.80 -0.45
N HIS A 18 15.77 11.61 -1.39
CA HIS A 18 16.14 13.01 -1.47
C HIS A 18 15.32 13.81 -0.44
N VAL A 19 16.02 14.48 0.48
CA VAL A 19 15.40 15.32 1.52
C VAL A 19 16.01 16.72 1.47
N MET A 20 15.17 17.74 1.53
CA MET A 20 15.58 19.14 1.54
C MET A 20 15.04 19.91 2.75
N ASP A 21 15.92 20.67 3.38
CA ASP A 21 15.54 21.60 4.45
C ASP A 21 15.12 22.94 3.87
N VAL A 22 13.90 23.00 3.36
CA VAL A 22 13.27 24.21 2.83
C VAL A 22 11.81 24.29 3.28
N SER A 23 11.28 25.49 3.40
CA SER A 23 9.91 25.70 3.88
C SER A 23 8.84 25.17 2.94
N THR A 24 9.05 25.28 1.62
CA THR A 24 8.12 24.82 0.59
C THR A 24 8.84 24.42 -0.68
N ARG A 25 8.17 23.62 -1.53
CA ARG A 25 8.62 23.27 -2.88
C ARG A 25 8.63 24.46 -3.87
N ALA A 26 8.04 25.61 -3.48
CA ALA A 26 8.04 26.83 -4.32
C ALA A 26 9.35 27.64 -4.24
N THR A 27 10.23 27.35 -3.27
CA THR A 27 11.50 28.08 -3.08
C THR A 27 12.41 27.92 -4.29
N LYS A 28 13.25 28.95 -4.57
CA LYS A 28 14.24 28.87 -5.63
C LYS A 28 15.20 27.72 -5.43
N GLY A 29 15.71 27.55 -4.18
CA GLY A 29 16.63 26.45 -3.87
C GLY A 29 16.07 25.07 -4.15
N PHE A 30 14.77 24.85 -3.88
CA PHE A 30 14.11 23.58 -4.24
C PHE A 30 14.04 23.37 -5.76
N LYS A 31 13.64 24.40 -6.50
CA LYS A 31 13.53 24.32 -7.95
C LYS A 31 14.89 24.09 -8.61
N ASP A 32 15.92 24.80 -8.17
CA ASP A 32 17.30 24.58 -8.66
C ASP A 32 17.76 23.15 -8.36
N TYR A 33 17.52 22.64 -7.15
CA TYR A 33 17.89 21.28 -6.75
C TYR A 33 17.30 20.19 -7.62
N ILE A 34 15.98 20.26 -7.90
CA ILE A 34 15.30 19.25 -8.73
C ILE A 34 15.70 19.36 -10.21
N ASN A 35 15.89 20.59 -10.72
CA ASN A 35 16.29 20.83 -12.11
C ASN A 35 17.71 20.29 -12.37
N ASP A 36 18.66 20.57 -11.47
CA ASP A 36 20.07 20.13 -11.61
C ASP A 36 20.18 18.60 -11.61
N ARG A 37 19.23 17.90 -10.99
CA ARG A 37 19.25 16.44 -10.84
C ARG A 37 18.20 15.72 -11.68
N LEU A 38 17.39 16.45 -12.42
CA LEU A 38 16.28 15.95 -13.25
C LEU A 38 15.29 15.07 -12.42
N LEU A 39 15.00 15.52 -11.19
CA LEU A 39 14.09 14.83 -10.27
C LEU A 39 12.65 15.30 -10.44
N ASP A 40 11.70 14.39 -10.21
CA ASP A 40 10.32 14.79 -10.01
C ASP A 40 10.18 15.49 -8.64
N PRO A 41 9.46 16.65 -8.57
CA PRO A 41 9.21 17.34 -7.31
C PRO A 41 8.60 16.47 -6.20
N TYR A 42 7.86 15.41 -6.56
CA TYR A 42 7.25 14.49 -5.62
C TYR A 42 8.20 13.40 -5.09
N ASP A 43 9.36 13.22 -5.74
CA ASP A 43 10.41 12.31 -5.27
C ASP A 43 11.31 12.95 -4.20
N VAL A 44 11.16 14.26 -3.96
CA VAL A 44 11.93 15.00 -2.96
C VAL A 44 11.05 15.36 -1.77
N LEU A 45 11.41 14.84 -0.59
CA LEU A 45 10.75 15.15 0.67
C LEU A 45 11.31 16.45 1.28
N LEU A 46 10.45 17.15 2.01
CA LEU A 46 10.90 18.24 2.87
C LEU A 46 11.23 17.69 4.26
N THR A 47 12.23 18.29 4.93
CA THR A 47 12.61 17.89 6.30
C THR A 47 11.40 17.80 7.25
N LYS A 48 10.49 18.78 7.19
CA LYS A 48 9.27 18.76 8.00
C LYS A 48 8.33 17.56 7.72
N GLU A 49 8.32 17.07 6.47
CA GLU A 49 7.53 15.90 6.08
C GLU A 49 8.17 14.62 6.64
N VAL A 50 9.49 14.56 6.60
CA VAL A 50 10.27 13.46 7.21
C VAL A 50 10.07 13.43 8.73
N ASP A 51 10.13 14.60 9.41
CA ASP A 51 9.91 14.71 10.84
C ASP A 51 8.51 14.25 11.22
N GLU A 52 7.49 14.65 10.45
CA GLU A 52 6.11 14.20 10.66
C GLU A 52 5.99 12.67 10.49
N ILE A 53 6.57 12.11 9.43
CA ILE A 53 6.54 10.66 9.19
C ILE A 53 7.28 9.91 10.30
N ASN A 54 8.38 10.43 10.81
CA ASN A 54 9.10 9.84 11.91
C ASN A 54 8.26 9.76 13.19
N THR A 55 7.35 10.71 13.44
CA THR A 55 6.40 10.60 14.58
C THR A 55 5.46 9.40 14.42
N TRP A 56 5.04 9.08 13.19
CA TRP A 56 4.21 7.89 12.93
C TRP A 56 4.99 6.60 13.14
N VAL A 57 6.23 6.56 12.66
CA VAL A 57 7.15 5.41 12.84
C VAL A 57 7.36 5.13 14.32
N GLU A 58 7.68 6.16 15.10
CA GLU A 58 7.87 6.05 16.55
C GLU A 58 6.60 5.61 17.29
N ALA A 59 5.44 6.14 16.91
CA ALA A 59 4.17 5.73 17.50
C ALA A 59 3.90 4.22 17.29
N MET A 60 4.15 3.69 16.09
CA MET A 60 3.99 2.25 15.83
C MET A 60 5.04 1.41 16.55
N LYS A 61 6.31 1.84 16.56
CA LYS A 61 7.40 1.13 17.23
C LYS A 61 7.27 1.11 18.76
N ASN A 62 6.70 2.16 19.34
CA ASN A 62 6.46 2.23 20.79
C ASN A 62 5.25 1.41 21.24
N ASN A 63 4.42 0.94 20.31
CA ASN A 63 3.33 0.03 20.66
C ASN A 63 3.87 -1.42 20.74
N PHE A 64 3.81 -2.01 21.92
CA PHE A 64 4.39 -3.33 22.18
C PHE A 64 3.83 -4.42 21.25
N VAL A 65 2.51 -4.44 21.03
CA VAL A 65 1.87 -5.46 20.18
C VAL A 65 2.33 -5.33 18.73
N MET A 66 2.24 -4.11 18.17
CA MET A 66 2.67 -3.89 16.78
C MET A 66 4.18 -4.14 16.62
N TYR A 67 5.00 -3.68 17.55
CA TYR A 67 6.43 -3.91 17.51
C TYR A 67 6.77 -5.39 17.52
N SER A 68 6.18 -6.15 18.44
CA SER A 68 6.43 -7.58 18.57
C SER A 68 6.03 -8.36 17.32
N ASP A 69 4.92 -8.00 16.70
CA ASP A 69 4.45 -8.65 15.46
C ASP A 69 5.28 -8.23 14.24
N ILE A 70 5.56 -6.94 14.10
CA ILE A 70 6.29 -6.41 12.93
C ILE A 70 7.74 -6.89 12.92
N TYR A 71 8.39 -6.94 14.08
CA TYR A 71 9.82 -7.26 14.19
C TYR A 71 10.10 -8.64 14.79
N ALA A 72 9.13 -9.57 14.73
CA ALA A 72 9.34 -10.96 15.15
C ALA A 72 10.46 -11.62 14.34
N GLU A 73 11.24 -12.45 14.99
CA GLU A 73 12.26 -13.27 14.34
C GLU A 73 11.61 -14.19 13.29
N GLY A 74 12.24 -14.28 12.12
CA GLY A 74 11.74 -15.08 11.00
C GLY A 74 10.73 -14.35 10.08
N ASN A 75 10.36 -13.13 10.38
CA ASN A 75 9.57 -12.31 9.45
C ASN A 75 10.37 -12.01 8.18
N ILE A 76 9.65 -12.01 7.05
CA ILE A 76 10.21 -11.64 5.74
C ILE A 76 9.55 -10.35 5.29
N TYR A 77 10.36 -9.33 4.99
CA TYR A 77 9.87 -8.01 4.57
C TYR A 77 9.89 -7.87 3.06
N GLU A 78 8.96 -7.05 2.53
CA GLU A 78 8.90 -6.71 1.12
C GLU A 78 8.91 -7.95 0.20
N GLN A 79 8.22 -9.03 0.64
CA GLN A 79 8.26 -10.34 0.00
C GLN A 79 7.42 -10.37 -1.28
N PRO A 80 8.01 -10.57 -2.46
CA PRO A 80 7.24 -10.81 -3.68
C PRO A 80 6.68 -12.23 -3.72
N ALA A 81 5.52 -12.37 -4.35
CA ALA A 81 4.92 -13.67 -4.66
C ALA A 81 4.17 -13.61 -6.00
N VAL A 82 4.06 -14.77 -6.64
CA VAL A 82 3.29 -14.98 -7.86
C VAL A 82 2.44 -16.23 -7.68
N ALA A 83 1.16 -16.15 -8.03
CA ALA A 83 0.26 -17.31 -8.05
C ALA A 83 -0.82 -17.15 -9.11
N THR A 84 -1.39 -18.27 -9.53
CA THR A 84 -2.55 -18.28 -10.42
C THR A 84 -3.84 -18.18 -9.60
N ILE A 85 -4.61 -17.11 -9.82
CA ILE A 85 -5.92 -16.90 -9.21
C ILE A 85 -6.95 -16.84 -10.33
N PHE A 86 -7.95 -17.73 -10.30
CA PHE A 86 -8.97 -17.88 -11.34
C PHE A 86 -8.41 -17.99 -12.77
N GLY A 87 -7.31 -18.72 -12.94
CA GLY A 87 -6.69 -18.97 -14.23
C GLY A 87 -5.85 -17.82 -14.80
N ILE A 88 -5.66 -16.74 -14.04
CA ILE A 88 -4.79 -15.59 -14.40
C ILE A 88 -3.63 -15.53 -13.41
N GLU A 89 -2.44 -15.27 -13.93
CA GLU A 89 -1.26 -15.03 -13.09
C GLU A 89 -1.33 -13.65 -12.41
N TRP A 90 -1.20 -13.65 -11.10
CA TRP A 90 -1.15 -12.46 -10.26
C TRP A 90 0.19 -12.38 -9.57
N LYS A 91 0.68 -11.17 -9.42
CA LYS A 91 1.88 -10.86 -8.65
C LYS A 91 1.55 -9.82 -7.58
N GLY A 92 2.17 -9.95 -6.43
CA GLY A 92 2.07 -8.99 -5.35
C GLY A 92 3.35 -8.98 -4.52
N LYS A 93 3.52 -7.95 -3.73
CA LYS A 93 4.62 -7.81 -2.78
C LYS A 93 4.03 -7.43 -1.43
N ALA A 94 4.13 -8.34 -0.46
CA ALA A 94 3.62 -8.11 0.88
C ALA A 94 4.62 -7.32 1.71
N ASP A 95 4.15 -6.39 2.52
CA ASP A 95 4.99 -5.61 3.43
C ASP A 95 5.72 -6.53 4.41
N ILE A 96 4.99 -7.45 5.07
CA ILE A 96 5.55 -8.41 6.03
C ILE A 96 4.84 -9.76 5.90
N VAL A 97 5.61 -10.82 5.75
CA VAL A 97 5.12 -12.19 5.83
C VAL A 97 5.65 -12.81 7.12
N THR A 98 4.76 -13.15 8.02
CA THR A 98 5.06 -13.82 9.30
C THR A 98 4.86 -15.34 9.19
N ALA A 99 5.07 -16.06 10.28
CA ALA A 99 4.81 -17.50 10.31
C ALA A 99 3.33 -17.85 10.04
N ASP A 100 2.39 -17.01 10.46
CA ASP A 100 0.95 -17.30 10.49
C ASP A 100 0.06 -16.32 9.71
N LYS A 101 0.56 -15.15 9.32
CA LYS A 101 -0.21 -14.11 8.65
C LYS A 101 0.64 -13.25 7.71
N VAL A 102 -0.05 -12.46 6.87
CA VAL A 102 0.52 -11.32 6.15
C VAL A 102 0.10 -10.05 6.88
N ILE A 103 1.04 -9.16 7.16
CA ILE A 103 0.76 -7.83 7.70
C ILE A 103 1.01 -6.81 6.60
N ASP A 104 0.05 -5.94 6.39
CA ASP A 104 0.14 -4.80 5.48
C ASP A 104 -0.01 -3.50 6.29
N ILE A 105 0.99 -2.62 6.18
CA ILE A 105 1.05 -1.39 6.96
C ILE A 105 0.37 -0.25 6.20
N LYS A 106 -0.56 0.44 6.85
CA LYS A 106 -1.33 1.53 6.26
C LYS A 106 -1.26 2.81 7.08
N THR A 107 -1.19 3.94 6.39
CA THR A 107 -1.45 5.26 6.98
C THR A 107 -2.84 5.75 6.55
N THR A 108 -3.54 6.43 7.42
CA THR A 108 -4.86 7.02 7.11
C THR A 108 -4.99 8.42 7.70
N GLY A 109 -5.87 9.22 7.16
CA GLY A 109 -6.26 10.52 7.76
C GLY A 109 -7.36 10.39 8.82
N ASN A 110 -8.04 9.22 8.90
CA ASN A 110 -9.05 8.95 9.92
C ASN A 110 -9.20 7.44 10.12
N VAL A 111 -8.62 6.94 11.20
CA VAL A 111 -8.62 5.51 11.53
C VAL A 111 -10.02 4.96 11.87
N ASP A 112 -10.91 5.81 12.37
CA ASP A 112 -12.26 5.39 12.73
C ASP A 112 -13.12 5.12 11.48
N LYS A 113 -12.78 5.75 10.35
CA LYS A 113 -13.41 5.53 9.04
C LYS A 113 -12.74 4.44 8.19
N PHE A 114 -11.68 3.80 8.67
CA PHE A 114 -10.90 2.84 7.89
C PHE A 114 -11.73 1.74 7.22
N LYS A 115 -12.75 1.23 7.88
CA LYS A 115 -13.59 0.17 7.32
C LYS A 115 -14.34 0.58 6.03
N TRP A 116 -14.73 1.86 5.91
CA TRP A 116 -15.32 2.40 4.69
C TRP A 116 -14.25 2.67 3.63
N SER A 117 -13.14 3.29 4.03
CA SER A 117 -11.98 3.51 3.15
C SER A 117 -11.43 2.21 2.58
N ALA A 118 -11.49 1.10 3.33
CA ALA A 118 -11.04 -0.21 2.87
C ALA A 118 -11.79 -0.70 1.63
N ASN A 119 -13.08 -0.37 1.50
CA ASN A 119 -13.85 -0.66 0.30
C ASN A 119 -13.46 0.27 -0.87
N ASP A 120 -13.35 1.58 -0.60
CA ASP A 120 -13.08 2.60 -1.62
C ASP A 120 -11.67 2.47 -2.21
N TYR A 121 -10.69 2.09 -1.39
CA TYR A 121 -9.29 1.87 -1.81
C TYR A 121 -8.98 0.41 -2.17
N ASN A 122 -10.00 -0.44 -2.29
CA ASN A 122 -9.86 -1.85 -2.68
C ASN A 122 -8.93 -2.68 -1.76
N TYR A 123 -8.89 -2.37 -0.45
CA TYR A 123 -8.13 -3.18 0.52
C TYR A 123 -8.78 -4.55 0.73
N ASP A 124 -10.07 -4.69 0.45
CA ASP A 124 -10.77 -5.97 0.39
C ASP A 124 -10.21 -6.88 -0.72
N SER A 125 -10.00 -6.33 -1.93
CA SER A 125 -9.37 -7.05 -3.04
C SER A 125 -7.90 -7.37 -2.73
N GLN A 126 -7.16 -6.43 -2.15
CA GLN A 126 -5.77 -6.63 -1.73
C GLN A 126 -5.68 -7.78 -0.71
N ALA A 127 -6.54 -7.79 0.31
CA ALA A 127 -6.56 -8.84 1.31
C ALA A 127 -6.88 -10.20 0.69
N TYR A 128 -7.83 -10.26 -0.24
CA TYR A 128 -8.14 -11.50 -0.94
C TYR A 128 -6.95 -12.01 -1.77
N ILE A 129 -6.37 -11.14 -2.60
CA ILE A 129 -5.22 -11.49 -3.46
C ILE A 129 -4.03 -11.95 -2.62
N TYR A 130 -3.67 -11.21 -1.57
CA TYR A 130 -2.55 -11.57 -0.71
C TYR A 130 -2.82 -12.86 0.08
N GLY A 131 -4.05 -13.07 0.50
CA GLY A 131 -4.47 -14.34 1.10
C GLY A 131 -4.23 -15.53 0.18
N GLN A 132 -4.48 -15.37 -1.14
CA GLN A 132 -4.21 -16.41 -2.14
C GLN A 132 -2.72 -16.55 -2.46
N LEU A 133 -2.00 -15.44 -2.61
CA LEU A 133 -0.56 -15.42 -2.95
C LEU A 133 0.30 -16.10 -1.86
N PHE A 134 -0.02 -15.87 -0.61
CA PHE A 134 0.80 -16.33 0.53
C PHE A 134 0.17 -17.48 1.32
N ASN A 135 -1.04 -17.89 0.97
CA ASN A 135 -1.84 -18.88 1.69
C ASN A 135 -1.89 -18.61 3.22
N LYS A 136 -2.14 -17.34 3.58
CA LYS A 136 -2.18 -16.84 4.95
C LYS A 136 -3.26 -15.78 5.10
N PRO A 137 -3.87 -15.61 6.29
CA PRO A 137 -4.75 -14.48 6.57
C PRO A 137 -3.98 -13.17 6.48
N VAL A 138 -4.68 -12.09 6.11
CA VAL A 138 -4.13 -10.74 6.00
C VAL A 138 -4.64 -9.87 7.14
N GLU A 139 -3.77 -9.11 7.75
CA GLU A 139 -4.11 -8.10 8.75
C GLU A 139 -3.54 -6.73 8.33
N PHE A 140 -4.32 -5.67 8.53
CA PHE A 140 -3.89 -4.30 8.29
C PHE A 140 -3.46 -3.64 9.61
N TYR A 141 -2.22 -3.16 9.65
CA TYR A 141 -1.67 -2.40 10.78
C TYR A 141 -1.67 -0.92 10.41
N ILE A 142 -2.49 -0.14 11.09
CA ILE A 142 -2.92 1.17 10.63
C ILE A 142 -2.53 2.23 11.63
N ILE A 143 -1.97 3.35 11.14
CA ILE A 143 -1.77 4.56 11.92
C ILE A 143 -2.55 5.73 11.33
N ASP A 144 -3.23 6.46 12.20
CA ASP A 144 -3.83 7.76 11.91
C ASP A 144 -2.75 8.84 11.92
N LYS A 145 -2.55 9.49 10.78
CA LYS A 145 -1.49 10.50 10.60
C LYS A 145 -1.67 11.75 11.49
N THR A 146 -2.91 12.03 11.89
CA THR A 146 -3.26 13.24 12.64
C THR A 146 -3.27 12.99 14.13
N THR A 147 -3.90 11.88 14.56
CA THR A 147 -4.13 11.58 15.96
C THR A 147 -3.15 10.61 16.57
N LEU A 148 -2.31 9.98 15.74
CA LEU A 148 -1.41 8.87 16.08
C LEU A 148 -2.13 7.65 16.65
N LYS A 149 -3.45 7.57 16.54
CA LYS A 149 -4.20 6.37 16.91
C LYS A 149 -3.79 5.18 16.07
N LEU A 150 -3.63 4.04 16.72
CA LEU A 150 -3.25 2.77 16.10
C LEU A 150 -4.46 1.84 16.04
N LYS A 151 -4.53 1.03 14.97
CA LYS A 151 -5.57 0.02 14.79
C LYS A 151 -5.00 -1.21 14.08
N ILE A 152 -5.37 -2.40 14.53
CA ILE A 152 -5.20 -3.64 13.78
C ILE A 152 -6.58 -4.02 13.23
N ALA A 153 -6.70 -4.13 11.92
CA ALA A 153 -7.94 -4.50 11.25
C ALA A 153 -7.78 -5.86 10.56
N LYS A 154 -8.72 -6.76 10.85
CA LYS A 154 -8.82 -8.08 10.23
C LYS A 154 -10.00 -8.09 9.28
N PRO A 155 -9.82 -8.39 7.98
CA PRO A 155 -10.92 -8.55 7.07
C PRO A 155 -11.88 -9.65 7.54
N SER A 156 -13.17 -9.35 7.58
CA SER A 156 -14.20 -10.36 7.80
C SER A 156 -14.37 -11.25 6.56
N GLU A 157 -15.06 -12.39 6.73
CA GLU A 157 -15.40 -13.25 5.60
C GLU A 157 -16.18 -12.50 4.52
N GLU A 158 -17.15 -11.67 4.91
CA GLU A 158 -17.89 -10.80 4.00
C GLU A 158 -16.96 -9.84 3.23
N THR A 159 -15.98 -9.26 3.91
CA THR A 159 -14.97 -8.39 3.27
C THR A 159 -14.13 -9.16 2.25
N LEU A 160 -13.71 -10.38 2.57
CA LEU A 160 -12.95 -11.22 1.64
C LEU A 160 -13.80 -11.70 0.45
N LEU A 161 -15.08 -12.02 0.65
CA LEU A 161 -16.00 -12.37 -0.44
C LEU A 161 -16.20 -11.16 -1.38
N ARG A 162 -16.42 -9.97 -0.85
CA ARG A 162 -16.49 -8.75 -1.65
C ARG A 162 -15.18 -8.50 -2.43
N GLY A 163 -14.02 -8.70 -1.80
CA GLY A 163 -12.71 -8.62 -2.45
C GLY A 163 -12.57 -9.61 -3.60
N ARG A 164 -12.98 -10.87 -3.39
CA ARG A 164 -13.02 -11.90 -4.42
C ARG A 164 -13.88 -11.47 -5.63
N ASP A 165 -15.06 -10.95 -5.37
CA ASP A 165 -15.99 -10.55 -6.43
C ASP A 165 -15.43 -9.38 -7.26
N LYS A 166 -14.72 -8.43 -6.61
CA LYS A 166 -13.98 -7.37 -7.30
C LYS A 166 -12.85 -7.94 -8.17
N VAL A 167 -12.12 -8.94 -7.69
CA VAL A 167 -11.06 -9.62 -8.44
C VAL A 167 -11.64 -10.33 -9.67
N LEU A 168 -12.78 -11.01 -9.55
CA LEU A 168 -13.46 -11.63 -10.68
C LEU A 168 -13.86 -10.61 -11.74
N LYS A 169 -14.45 -9.47 -11.34
CA LYS A 169 -14.77 -8.37 -12.27
C LYS A 169 -13.52 -7.81 -12.96
N ALA A 170 -12.42 -7.63 -12.22
CA ALA A 170 -11.16 -7.17 -12.80
C ALA A 170 -10.62 -8.16 -13.84
N ILE A 171 -10.76 -9.47 -13.61
CA ILE A 171 -10.39 -10.51 -14.59
C ILE A 171 -11.26 -10.44 -15.84
N GLU A 172 -12.56 -10.20 -15.71
CA GLU A 172 -13.46 -10.03 -16.86
C GLU A 172 -13.02 -8.83 -17.72
N VAL A 173 -12.74 -7.68 -17.09
CA VAL A 173 -12.22 -6.50 -17.78
C VAL A 173 -10.87 -6.77 -18.44
N TYR A 174 -9.96 -7.46 -17.73
CA TYR A 174 -8.66 -7.84 -18.29
C TYR A 174 -8.81 -8.72 -19.53
N LYS A 175 -9.65 -9.76 -19.46
CA LYS A 175 -9.91 -10.66 -20.61
C LYS A 175 -10.54 -9.93 -21.77
N LYS A 176 -11.44 -8.99 -21.48
CA LYS A 176 -12.13 -8.21 -22.51
C LYS A 176 -11.19 -7.31 -23.30
N PHE A 177 -10.27 -6.61 -22.65
CA PHE A 177 -9.51 -5.52 -23.25
C PHE A 177 -7.99 -5.73 -23.33
N PHE A 178 -7.41 -6.57 -22.47
CA PHE A 178 -5.95 -6.60 -22.27
C PHE A 178 -5.32 -7.99 -22.44
N ALA A 179 -6.11 -9.05 -22.52
CA ALA A 179 -5.60 -10.38 -22.79
C ALA A 179 -5.06 -10.47 -24.23
N LYS A 180 -4.11 -11.37 -24.46
CA LYS A 180 -3.43 -11.53 -25.75
C LYS A 180 -4.40 -11.83 -26.91
N ASP A 181 -5.51 -12.47 -26.61
CA ASP A 181 -6.60 -12.87 -27.52
C ASP A 181 -7.85 -11.99 -27.41
N SER A 182 -7.70 -10.81 -26.79
CA SER A 182 -8.80 -9.84 -26.71
C SER A 182 -9.20 -9.35 -28.09
N LEU A 183 -10.52 -9.32 -28.33
CA LEU A 183 -11.11 -8.79 -29.57
C LEU A 183 -11.62 -7.36 -29.42
N GLU A 184 -11.59 -6.80 -28.22
CA GLU A 184 -12.10 -5.46 -27.91
C GLU A 184 -10.94 -4.46 -27.80
N ASP A 185 -11.06 -3.35 -28.50
CA ASP A 185 -10.15 -2.22 -28.36
C ASP A 185 -10.71 -1.20 -27.36
N ILE A 186 -10.09 -1.04 -26.20
CA ILE A 186 -10.52 -0.13 -25.15
C ILE A 186 -10.60 1.34 -25.64
N THR A 187 -9.79 1.72 -26.64
CA THR A 187 -9.78 3.09 -27.18
C THR A 187 -11.00 3.40 -28.04
N GLN A 188 -11.71 2.36 -28.51
CA GLN A 188 -12.91 2.44 -29.31
C GLN A 188 -14.18 2.05 -28.56
N TYR A 189 -14.03 1.61 -27.29
CA TYR A 189 -15.16 1.15 -26.49
C TYR A 189 -16.00 2.30 -25.97
N ILE A 190 -17.30 2.19 -26.16
CA ILE A 190 -18.31 3.15 -25.65
C ILE A 190 -19.35 2.36 -24.87
N GLU A 191 -19.56 2.76 -23.63
CA GLU A 191 -20.65 2.23 -22.79
C GLU A 191 -21.88 3.14 -22.91
N PHE A 192 -23.05 2.54 -23.08
CA PHE A 192 -24.32 3.25 -23.13
C PHE A 192 -25.08 2.92 -21.86
N GLU A 193 -25.45 3.93 -21.09
CA GLU A 193 -26.23 3.81 -19.86
C GLU A 193 -27.47 4.70 -19.93
N GLU A 194 -28.64 4.14 -19.57
CA GLU A 194 -29.86 4.92 -19.26
C GLU A 194 -29.95 5.12 -17.74
N PHE A 195 -30.17 6.35 -17.27
CA PHE A 195 -30.25 6.70 -15.85
C PHE A 195 -31.47 7.61 -15.54
#